data_a34556dc0d802d86c9ea2851b6f33258
#
_entry.id   a34556dc0d802d86c9ea2851b6f33258
#
_cell.length_a   1.000
_cell.length_b   1.000
_cell.length_c   1.000
_cell.angle_alpha   90.00
_cell.angle_beta   90.00
_cell.angle_gamma   90.00
#
_symmetry.space_group_name_H-M   'P 1'
#
loop_
_entity.id
_entity.type
_entity.pdbx_description
1 polymer ?
#
loop_
_entity_poly.entity_id
_entity_poly.type
_entity_poly.pdbx_seq_one_letter_code
_entity_poly.pdbx_strand_id
1 'polypeptide(L)'
;MSIKTEQYVTDNYPYAKKAGEKFAMDPLVILAQGSFESAWGTSNLSKKYNNFFGITAGGSKNEYWDGEIYQAQNKYKLKFRVYKNPQDSFYDFARLISSKYKSAHAAGQDYKTYAQRIAYSPYISESNGDSREGYRSAIINLYER
;
A
#
# COMPACT_ATOMS: atom_id res chain seq x y z
N MET A 1 9.66 -11.42 15.91
CA MET A 1 9.28 -11.31 14.49
C MET A 1 9.43 -12.69 13.83
N SER A 2 8.44 -13.11 13.04
CA SER A 2 8.51 -14.40 12.35
C SER A 2 9.46 -14.33 11.16
N ILE A 3 9.89 -15.50 10.67
CA ILE A 3 10.75 -15.58 9.47
C ILE A 3 10.08 -14.90 8.28
N LYS A 4 8.78 -15.12 8.10
CA LYS A 4 8.00 -14.50 7.03
C LYS A 4 8.01 -12.97 7.13
N THR A 5 7.86 -12.43 8.33
CA THR A 5 7.88 -10.99 8.56
C THR A 5 9.26 -10.40 8.29
N GLU A 6 10.31 -11.07 8.76
CA GLU A 6 11.69 -10.65 8.52
C GLU A 6 12.02 -10.66 7.02
N GLN A 7 11.56 -11.69 6.31
CA GLN A 7 11.80 -11.80 4.87
C GLN A 7 11.12 -10.65 4.13
N TYR A 8 9.87 -10.34 4.48
CA TYR A 8 9.16 -9.22 3.86
C TYR A 8 9.92 -7.90 4.06
N VAL A 9 10.33 -7.62 5.28
CA VAL A 9 11.05 -6.38 5.59
C VAL A 9 12.38 -6.32 4.85
N THR A 10 13.16 -7.40 4.88
CA THR A 10 14.45 -7.47 4.20
C THR A 10 14.31 -7.22 2.71
N ASP A 11 13.33 -7.88 2.07
CA ASP A 11 13.15 -7.79 0.63
C ASP A 11 12.60 -6.44 0.19
N ASN A 12 11.77 -5.81 1.01
CA ASN A 12 10.98 -4.67 0.55
C ASN A 12 11.36 -3.32 1.16
N TYR A 13 12.18 -3.31 2.20
CA TYR A 13 12.63 -2.04 2.78
C TYR A 13 13.33 -1.13 1.76
N PRO A 14 14.20 -1.64 0.88
CA PRO A 14 14.82 -0.77 -0.13
C PRO A 14 13.80 -0.09 -1.04
N TYR A 15 12.72 -0.78 -1.39
CA TYR A 15 11.66 -0.19 -2.21
C TYR A 15 10.90 0.90 -1.45
N ALA A 16 10.59 0.64 -0.18
CA ALA A 16 9.91 1.61 0.67
C ALA A 16 10.77 2.85 0.91
N LYS A 17 12.06 2.65 1.12
CA LYS A 17 13.00 3.74 1.35
C LYS A 17 13.06 4.67 0.15
N LYS A 18 13.20 4.12 -1.05
CA LYS A 18 13.23 4.92 -2.28
C LYS A 18 11.93 5.68 -2.51
N ALA A 19 10.80 5.01 -2.30
CA ALA A 19 9.49 5.65 -2.46
C ALA A 19 9.29 6.75 -1.43
N GLY A 20 9.69 6.51 -0.19
CA GLY A 20 9.60 7.51 0.89
C GLY A 20 10.45 8.73 0.62
N GLU A 21 11.67 8.53 0.11
CA GLU A 21 12.55 9.65 -0.25
C GLU A 21 11.96 10.48 -1.39
N LYS A 22 11.41 9.81 -2.40
CA LYS A 22 10.88 10.50 -3.58
C LYS A 22 9.61 11.30 -3.28
N PHE A 23 8.75 10.79 -2.42
CA PHE A 23 7.43 11.38 -2.16
C PHE A 23 7.27 11.91 -0.73
N ALA A 24 8.37 12.05 0.00
CA ALA A 24 8.38 12.60 1.36
C ALA A 24 7.44 11.86 2.30
N MET A 25 7.59 10.53 2.37
CA MET A 25 6.83 9.66 3.27
C MET A 25 7.76 8.86 4.17
N ASP A 26 7.27 8.52 5.35
CA ASP A 26 7.98 7.61 6.26
C ASP A 26 8.02 6.21 5.65
N PRO A 27 9.20 5.66 5.34
CA PRO A 27 9.27 4.32 4.75
C PRO A 27 8.66 3.22 5.63
N LEU A 28 8.65 3.40 6.94
CA LEU A 28 8.05 2.41 7.83
C LEU A 28 6.53 2.40 7.73
N VAL A 29 5.91 3.54 7.46
CA VAL A 29 4.47 3.62 7.16
C VAL A 29 4.16 2.88 5.86
N ILE A 30 4.99 3.09 4.84
CA ILE A 30 4.83 2.39 3.55
C ILE A 30 4.94 0.89 3.74
N LEU A 31 5.96 0.43 4.47
CA LEU A 31 6.12 -0.99 4.77
C LEU A 31 4.93 -1.58 5.53
N ALA A 32 4.46 -0.86 6.56
CA ALA A 32 3.34 -1.33 7.38
C ALA A 32 2.08 -1.49 6.53
N GLN A 33 1.77 -0.51 5.72
CA GLN A 33 0.57 -0.56 4.87
C GLN A 33 0.70 -1.65 3.82
N GLY A 34 1.87 -1.79 3.21
CA GLY A 34 2.15 -2.86 2.25
C GLY A 34 2.07 -4.25 2.86
N SER A 35 2.52 -4.42 4.12
CA SER A 35 2.42 -5.71 4.78
C SER A 35 0.97 -6.11 5.02
N PHE A 36 0.14 -5.18 5.40
CA PHE A 36 -1.29 -5.42 5.62
C PHE A 36 -1.98 -5.79 4.30
N GLU A 37 -1.76 -4.99 3.27
CA GLU A 37 -2.45 -5.16 1.99
C GLU A 37 -1.99 -6.40 1.22
N SER A 38 -0.74 -6.83 1.39
CA SER A 38 -0.16 -7.93 0.63
C SER A 38 -0.03 -9.22 1.44
N ALA A 39 -0.53 -9.25 2.68
CA ALA A 39 -0.32 -10.37 3.61
C ALA A 39 1.17 -10.70 3.71
N TRP A 40 1.98 -9.70 4.05
CA TRP A 40 3.44 -9.82 4.16
C TRP A 40 4.10 -10.27 2.86
N GLY A 41 3.58 -9.80 1.72
CA GLY A 41 4.13 -10.12 0.40
C GLY A 41 3.81 -11.53 -0.08
N THR A 42 2.84 -12.20 0.54
CA THR A 42 2.50 -13.59 0.17
C THR A 42 1.27 -13.70 -0.72
N SER A 43 0.52 -12.60 -0.91
CA SER A 43 -0.67 -12.64 -1.75
C SER A 43 -0.31 -12.90 -3.21
N ASN A 44 -1.23 -13.49 -3.98
CA ASN A 44 -1.03 -13.67 -5.42
C ASN A 44 -0.82 -12.32 -6.12
N LEU A 45 -1.53 -11.30 -5.67
CA LEU A 45 -1.44 -9.98 -6.26
C LEU A 45 -0.02 -9.41 -6.14
N SER A 46 0.63 -9.60 -4.98
CA SER A 46 2.00 -9.15 -4.81
C SER A 46 3.02 -10.04 -5.52
N LYS A 47 2.85 -11.36 -5.44
CA LYS A 47 3.82 -12.31 -6.00
C LYS A 47 3.80 -12.35 -7.53
N LYS A 48 2.61 -12.40 -8.12
CA LYS A 48 2.47 -12.56 -9.57
C LYS A 48 2.43 -11.24 -10.31
N TYR A 49 1.85 -10.21 -9.69
CA TYR A 49 1.54 -8.96 -10.38
C TYR A 49 2.27 -7.76 -9.80
N ASN A 50 3.13 -7.99 -8.81
CA ASN A 50 3.95 -6.94 -8.17
C ASN A 50 3.13 -5.82 -7.53
N ASN A 51 1.85 -6.06 -7.24
CA ASN A 51 0.97 -5.07 -6.62
C ASN A 51 0.86 -5.35 -5.12
N PHE A 52 1.64 -4.61 -4.32
CA PHE A 52 1.74 -4.84 -2.88
C PHE A 52 0.68 -4.10 -2.07
N PHE A 53 -0.06 -3.18 -2.70
CA PHE A 53 -0.99 -2.31 -1.98
C PHE A 53 -2.44 -2.49 -2.41
N GLY A 54 -2.71 -3.44 -3.31
CA GLY A 54 -4.06 -3.69 -3.76
C GLY A 54 -4.66 -2.53 -4.56
N ILE A 55 -3.82 -1.79 -5.28
CA ILE A 55 -4.29 -0.62 -6.03
C ILE A 55 -5.15 -1.07 -7.20
N THR A 56 -6.38 -0.54 -7.25
CA THR A 56 -7.31 -0.85 -8.34
C THR A 56 -6.94 -0.08 -9.62
N ALA A 57 -7.43 -0.59 -10.75
CA ALA A 57 -6.99 -0.14 -12.07
C ALA A 57 -7.64 1.15 -12.56
N GLY A 58 -8.37 1.88 -11.71
CA GLY A 58 -8.94 3.17 -12.10
C GLY A 58 -7.87 4.21 -12.36
N GLY A 59 -8.23 5.25 -13.10
CA GLY A 59 -7.35 6.38 -13.34
C GLY A 59 -6.44 6.19 -14.54
N SER A 60 -5.52 7.15 -14.72
CA SER A 60 -4.65 7.23 -15.89
C SER A 60 -3.34 6.51 -15.67
N LYS A 61 -2.73 6.06 -16.76
CA LYS A 61 -1.34 5.58 -16.74
C LYS A 61 -0.41 6.66 -16.19
N ASN A 62 0.73 6.24 -15.66
CA ASN A 62 1.77 7.14 -15.19
C ASN A 62 3.13 6.49 -15.38
N GLU A 63 4.20 7.12 -14.91
CA GLU A 63 5.55 6.59 -15.14
C GLU A 63 5.81 5.26 -14.43
N TYR A 64 4.96 4.87 -13.45
CA TYR A 64 5.11 3.64 -12.69
C TYR A 64 4.15 2.55 -13.12
N TRP A 65 3.10 2.89 -13.85
CA TRP A 65 2.08 1.95 -14.29
C TRP A 65 1.71 2.20 -15.74
N ASP A 66 1.90 1.19 -16.57
CA ASP A 66 1.67 1.29 -18.03
C ASP A 66 0.25 0.94 -18.47
N GLY A 67 -0.64 0.67 -17.54
CA GLY A 67 -2.03 0.36 -17.84
C GLY A 67 -2.38 -1.11 -17.83
N GLU A 68 -1.43 -2.00 -17.55
CA GLU A 68 -1.69 -3.44 -17.50
C GLU A 68 -2.60 -3.79 -16.32
N ILE A 69 -3.58 -4.67 -16.55
CA ILE A 69 -4.65 -4.97 -15.60
C ILE A 69 -4.76 -6.47 -15.38
N TYR A 70 -5.02 -6.85 -14.12
CA TYR A 70 -5.45 -8.19 -13.74
C TYR A 70 -6.87 -8.09 -13.16
N GLN A 71 -7.80 -8.91 -13.69
CA GLN A 71 -9.16 -8.96 -13.16
C GLN A 71 -9.30 -10.18 -12.24
N ALA A 72 -9.66 -9.93 -10.98
CA ALA A 72 -9.84 -10.99 -10.00
C ALA A 72 -11.03 -11.88 -10.37
N GLN A 73 -10.88 -13.21 -10.19
CA GLN A 73 -11.91 -14.18 -10.49
C GLN A 73 -12.80 -14.44 -9.27
N ASN A 74 -13.30 -13.36 -8.69
CA ASN A 74 -14.17 -13.46 -7.52
C ASN A 74 -15.50 -12.76 -7.76
N LYS A 75 -16.35 -12.75 -6.74
CA LYS A 75 -17.70 -12.18 -6.80
C LYS A 75 -17.71 -10.72 -7.28
N TYR A 76 -16.72 -9.94 -6.87
CA TYR A 76 -16.66 -8.51 -7.16
C TYR A 76 -15.99 -8.20 -8.49
N LYS A 77 -15.23 -9.13 -9.04
CA LYS A 77 -14.48 -8.99 -10.31
C LYS A 77 -13.68 -7.69 -10.37
N LEU A 78 -13.03 -7.35 -9.26
CA LEU A 78 -12.22 -6.15 -9.18
C LEU A 78 -11.04 -6.23 -10.13
N LYS A 79 -10.71 -5.09 -10.74
CA LYS A 79 -9.55 -4.97 -11.60
C LYS A 79 -8.42 -4.29 -10.85
N PHE A 80 -7.24 -4.89 -10.89
CA PHE A 80 -6.07 -4.41 -10.18
C PHE A 80 -4.96 -4.05 -11.16
N ARG A 81 -4.14 -3.08 -10.78
CA ARG A 81 -2.96 -2.70 -11.56
C ARG A 81 -1.90 -3.79 -11.49
N VAL A 82 -1.25 -4.06 -12.62
CA VAL A 82 -0.10 -4.96 -12.73
C VAL A 82 1.13 -4.12 -12.96
N TYR A 83 2.16 -4.33 -12.16
CA TYR A 83 3.42 -3.58 -12.26
C TYR A 83 4.53 -4.46 -12.82
N LYS A 84 5.49 -3.84 -13.50
CA LYS A 84 6.63 -4.56 -14.10
C LYS A 84 7.60 -5.06 -13.04
N ASN A 85 7.66 -4.39 -11.89
CA ASN A 85 8.54 -4.76 -10.80
C ASN A 85 7.96 -4.24 -9.48
N PRO A 86 8.43 -4.76 -8.33
CA PRO A 86 7.93 -4.30 -7.03
C PRO A 86 8.17 -2.82 -6.76
N GLN A 87 9.31 -2.28 -7.18
CA GLN A 87 9.64 -0.87 -6.94
C GLN A 87 8.58 0.07 -7.49
N ASP A 88 8.04 -0.24 -8.69
CA ASP A 88 7.01 0.59 -9.30
C ASP A 88 5.72 0.59 -8.48
N SER A 89 5.38 -0.53 -7.87
CA SER A 89 4.22 -0.62 -6.97
C SER A 89 4.39 0.31 -5.76
N PHE A 90 5.59 0.33 -5.17
CA PHE A 90 5.88 1.19 -4.03
C PHE A 90 5.87 2.66 -4.42
N TYR A 91 6.44 3.02 -5.56
CA TYR A 91 6.39 4.39 -6.07
C TYR A 91 4.96 4.84 -6.36
N ASP A 92 4.18 3.99 -7.04
CA ASP A 92 2.82 4.35 -7.41
C ASP A 92 1.93 4.54 -6.18
N PHE A 93 2.12 3.70 -5.16
CA PHE A 93 1.42 3.87 -3.89
C PHE A 93 1.76 5.22 -3.24
N ALA A 94 3.05 5.54 -3.10
CA ALA A 94 3.47 6.79 -2.48
C ALA A 94 3.00 8.00 -3.28
N ARG A 95 3.03 7.90 -4.61
CA ARG A 95 2.49 8.93 -5.50
C ARG A 95 1.01 9.16 -5.23
N LEU A 96 0.25 8.07 -5.13
CA LEU A 96 -1.19 8.13 -4.87
C LEU A 96 -1.49 8.83 -3.55
N ILE A 97 -0.78 8.45 -2.49
CA ILE A 97 -0.99 9.06 -1.17
C ILE A 97 -0.65 10.56 -1.22
N SER A 98 0.47 10.93 -1.83
CA SER A 98 0.89 12.33 -1.87
C SER A 98 -0.03 13.20 -2.70
N SER A 99 -0.68 12.65 -3.73
CA SER A 99 -1.51 13.43 -4.65
C SER A 99 -2.99 13.42 -4.28
N LYS A 100 -3.52 12.29 -3.81
CA LYS A 100 -4.95 12.12 -3.54
C LYS A 100 -5.33 12.16 -2.06
N TYR A 101 -4.40 11.82 -1.18
CA TYR A 101 -4.65 11.72 0.26
C TYR A 101 -3.76 12.69 1.01
N LYS A 102 -3.85 13.96 0.61
CA LYS A 102 -2.94 15.02 1.06
C LYS A 102 -2.97 15.22 2.58
N SER A 103 -4.14 15.06 3.21
CA SER A 103 -4.24 15.19 4.66
C SER A 103 -3.42 14.12 5.39
N ALA A 104 -3.50 12.88 4.93
CA ALA A 104 -2.69 11.79 5.48
C ALA A 104 -1.21 12.03 5.19
N HIS A 105 -0.87 12.41 3.97
CA HIS A 105 0.50 12.71 3.59
C HIS A 105 1.10 13.83 4.45
N ALA A 106 0.31 14.84 4.79
CA ALA A 106 0.75 15.96 5.61
C ALA A 106 1.11 15.58 7.05
N ALA A 107 0.70 14.40 7.51
CA ALA A 107 1.06 13.92 8.85
C ALA A 107 2.57 13.68 9.00
N GLY A 108 3.31 13.52 7.88
CA GLY A 108 4.76 13.38 7.89
C GLY A 108 5.22 12.14 8.67
N GLN A 109 6.03 12.34 9.71
CA GLN A 109 6.57 11.25 10.51
C GLN A 109 5.66 10.81 11.66
N ASP A 110 4.49 11.42 11.81
CA ASP A 110 3.52 11.05 12.83
C ASP A 110 2.65 9.91 12.33
N TYR A 111 3.14 8.67 12.52
CA TYR A 111 2.47 7.48 11.98
C TYR A 111 1.07 7.26 12.57
N LYS A 112 0.82 7.68 13.80
CA LYS A 112 -0.51 7.53 14.39
C LYS A 112 -1.52 8.46 13.74
N THR A 113 -1.12 9.70 13.48
CA THR A 113 -1.96 10.65 12.76
C THR A 113 -2.17 10.20 11.32
N TYR A 114 -1.13 9.70 10.66
CA TYR A 114 -1.26 9.13 9.31
C TYR A 114 -2.27 8.00 9.29
N ALA A 115 -2.14 7.04 10.22
CA ALA A 115 -3.03 5.89 10.27
C ALA A 115 -4.49 6.30 10.43
N GLN A 116 -4.76 7.29 11.30
CA GLN A 116 -6.11 7.79 11.47
C GLN A 116 -6.63 8.47 10.22
N ARG A 117 -5.84 9.34 9.62
CA ARG A 117 -6.29 10.10 8.45
C ARG A 117 -6.53 9.21 7.24
N ILE A 118 -5.70 8.19 7.01
CA ILE A 118 -5.90 7.28 5.89
C ILE A 118 -7.09 6.35 6.13
N ALA A 119 -7.27 5.85 7.35
CA ALA A 119 -8.37 4.96 7.69
C ALA A 119 -9.74 5.64 7.56
N TYR A 120 -9.81 6.94 7.85
CA TYR A 120 -11.05 7.69 7.79
C TYR A 120 -11.18 8.52 6.50
N SER A 121 -10.35 8.21 5.51
CA SER A 121 -10.42 8.80 4.18
C SER A 121 -11.16 7.87 3.21
N PRO A 122 -11.43 8.33 1.98
CA PRO A 122 -12.01 7.46 0.94
C PRO A 122 -11.13 6.26 0.55
N TYR A 123 -9.88 6.19 1.01
CA TYR A 123 -9.02 5.04 0.77
C TYR A 123 -9.65 3.75 1.31
N ILE A 124 -10.37 3.85 2.44
CA ILE A 124 -11.06 2.71 3.05
C ILE A 124 -12.56 2.88 2.84
N SER A 125 -13.21 1.81 2.36
CA SER A 125 -14.65 1.77 2.17
C SER A 125 -15.26 0.71 3.07
N GLU A 126 -16.06 1.14 4.05
CA GLU A 126 -16.76 0.20 4.93
C GLU A 126 -17.85 -0.55 4.21
N SER A 127 -18.31 -0.05 3.05
CA SER A 127 -19.29 -0.76 2.24
C SER A 127 -18.73 -2.05 1.64
N ASN A 128 -17.40 -2.18 1.57
CA ASN A 128 -16.73 -3.39 1.10
C ASN A 128 -16.39 -4.35 2.23
N GLY A 129 -16.89 -4.11 3.45
CA GLY A 129 -16.62 -4.95 4.61
C GLY A 129 -15.39 -4.55 5.40
N ASP A 130 -14.69 -3.51 5.01
CA ASP A 130 -13.53 -3.01 5.75
C ASP A 130 -13.98 -2.23 6.98
N SER A 131 -13.20 -2.32 8.06
CA SER A 131 -13.40 -1.52 9.26
C SER A 131 -12.35 -0.42 9.31
N ARG A 132 -12.79 0.84 9.36
CA ARG A 132 -11.86 1.98 9.44
C ARG A 132 -11.02 1.91 10.72
N GLU A 133 -11.64 1.62 11.86
CA GLU A 133 -10.91 1.53 13.12
C GLU A 133 -9.98 0.32 13.14
N GLY A 134 -10.41 -0.80 12.57
CA GLY A 134 -9.55 -1.97 12.41
C GLY A 134 -8.34 -1.68 11.54
N TYR A 135 -8.52 -0.94 10.46
CA TYR A 135 -7.42 -0.54 9.57
C TYR A 135 -6.43 0.37 10.29
N ARG A 136 -6.94 1.37 11.01
CA ARG A 136 -6.09 2.29 11.79
C ARG A 136 -5.23 1.52 12.80
N SER A 137 -5.87 0.64 13.56
CA SER A 137 -5.17 -0.16 14.56
C SER A 137 -4.14 -1.09 13.93
N ALA A 138 -4.46 -1.68 12.77
CA ALA A 138 -3.52 -2.56 12.07
C ALA A 138 -2.28 -1.81 11.62
N ILE A 139 -2.42 -0.61 11.04
CA ILE A 139 -1.28 0.19 10.61
C ILE A 139 -0.38 0.53 11.79
N ILE A 140 -0.96 0.99 12.89
CA ILE A 140 -0.21 1.36 14.08
C ILE A 140 0.56 0.15 14.63
N ASN A 141 -0.12 -1.00 14.78
CA ASN A 141 0.51 -2.20 15.31
C ASN A 141 1.63 -2.71 14.41
N LEU A 142 1.43 -2.69 13.10
CA LEU A 142 2.44 -3.14 12.15
C LEU A 142 3.64 -2.21 12.12
N TYR A 143 3.41 -0.90 12.22
CA TYR A 143 4.48 0.07 12.27
C TYR A 143 5.36 -0.15 13.52
N GLU A 144 4.73 -0.44 14.66
CA GLU A 144 5.43 -0.60 15.94
C GLU A 144 6.17 -1.94 16.07
N ARG A 145 5.97 -2.83 15.14
CA ARG A 145 6.76 -4.06 15.08
C ARG A 145 8.11 -3.76 14.43
#